data_0bda0a1a232af79aa83c7ab7f596fef7
#
_entry.id   0bda0a1a232af79aa83c7ab7f596fef7
#
_cell.length_a   1.000
_cell.length_b   1.000
_cell.length_c   1.000
_cell.angle_alpha   90.00
_cell.angle_beta   90.00
_cell.angle_gamma   90.00
#
_symmetry.space_group_name_H-M   'P 1'
#
loop_
_entity.id
_entity.type
_entity.pdbx_description
1 polymer ?
#
loop_
_entity_poly.entity_id
_entity_poly.type
_entity_poly.pdbx_seq_one_letter_code
_entity_poly.pdbx_strand_id
1 'polypeptide(L)'
;MPRGFQLLIRAAVGAGALMVIAQCGSSSDQSAAVTTTPPPTSHAPTTTEPVDTTVPAPTTSVATTTTMITPTTTVQPEPTTTTVPLPVIDPNCPTTAHAAVVDRDRQRAWLCDNGVALPEFVVTTARTMPDPGVYPVYDKDMQASSTFGGHYSTMTHFVAFTYGKNTGARIAFHTVPVLRNGEFVQPLESVGTEERFGDSAGCIRVLPEQGQVIWDWLEEGDEVRILT
;
A
#
# COMPACT_ATOMS: atom_id res chain seq x y z
N MET A 1 -67.72 17.20 -12.54
CA MET A 1 -67.74 18.34 -11.59
C MET A 1 -66.29 18.55 -11.12
N PRO A 2 -65.71 19.70 -11.40
CA PRO A 2 -64.30 20.02 -11.10
C PRO A 2 -64.20 20.85 -9.83
N ARG A 3 -63.12 20.69 -9.11
CA ARG A 3 -62.58 21.65 -8.13
C ARG A 3 -61.09 21.34 -8.10
N GLY A 4 -60.12 22.09 -8.57
CA GLY A 4 -59.94 23.54 -8.50
C GLY A 4 -59.32 23.88 -7.14
N PHE A 5 -57.99 23.77 -6.96
CA PHE A 5 -57.33 24.46 -5.88
C PHE A 5 -56.00 25.10 -6.31
N GLN A 6 -55.95 26.35 -6.00
CA GLN A 6 -55.07 27.39 -6.52
C GLN A 6 -53.65 27.35 -5.95
N LEU A 7 -52.82 27.80 -6.80
CA LEU A 7 -51.48 28.41 -6.69
C LEU A 7 -51.41 29.44 -5.55
N LEU A 8 -50.39 29.34 -4.70
CA LEU A 8 -49.87 30.46 -3.91
C LEU A 8 -48.36 30.54 -4.02
N ILE A 9 -47.96 31.44 -4.88
CA ILE A 9 -46.61 31.99 -4.98
C ILE A 9 -46.40 32.94 -3.79
N ARG A 10 -45.36 32.72 -3.00
CA ARG A 10 -44.78 33.76 -2.16
C ARG A 10 -43.33 33.95 -2.47
N ALA A 11 -43.05 35.02 -3.15
CA ALA A 11 -41.74 35.62 -3.27
C ALA A 11 -41.39 36.33 -1.95
N ALA A 12 -40.18 36.11 -1.44
CA ALA A 12 -39.56 37.00 -0.46
C ALA A 12 -38.15 37.31 -0.92
N VAL A 13 -38.02 38.53 -1.35
CA VAL A 13 -36.76 39.23 -1.63
C VAL A 13 -36.16 39.64 -0.29
N GLY A 14 -34.86 39.37 -0.08
CA GLY A 14 -34.12 39.87 1.07
C GLY A 14 -32.63 39.97 0.73
N ALA A 15 -32.25 41.16 0.29
CA ALA A 15 -30.83 41.56 0.07
C ALA A 15 -30.11 41.74 1.40
N GLY A 16 -28.85 41.35 1.43
CA GLY A 16 -27.98 41.64 2.55
C GLY A 16 -26.54 41.27 2.21
N ALA A 17 -25.87 42.14 1.44
CA ALA A 17 -24.45 42.07 1.24
C ALA A 17 -23.73 42.55 2.51
N LEU A 18 -22.85 41.75 3.05
CA LEU A 18 -21.77 42.22 3.95
C LEU A 18 -20.43 41.68 3.44
N MET A 19 -19.74 42.56 2.76
CA MET A 19 -18.37 42.39 2.31
C MET A 19 -17.46 42.71 3.51
N VAL A 20 -16.80 41.71 4.07
CA VAL A 20 -15.70 41.94 5.03
C VAL A 20 -14.40 41.69 4.28
N ILE A 21 -13.75 42.78 3.92
CA ILE A 21 -12.39 42.79 3.40
C ILE A 21 -11.44 42.70 4.61
N ALA A 22 -10.83 41.55 4.85
CA ALA A 22 -9.69 41.45 5.76
C ALA A 22 -8.41 41.63 4.96
N GLN A 23 -7.76 42.77 5.17
CA GLN A 23 -6.43 43.08 4.68
C GLN A 23 -5.39 42.25 5.39
N CYS A 24 -4.62 41.47 4.66
CA CYS A 24 -3.40 40.84 5.14
C CYS A 24 -2.31 41.93 5.20
N GLY A 25 -1.89 42.26 6.41
CA GLY A 25 -0.73 43.09 6.68
C GLY A 25 0.56 42.36 6.28
N SER A 26 1.33 43.02 5.45
CA SER A 26 2.73 42.72 5.15
C SER A 26 3.56 42.95 6.41
N SER A 27 4.29 41.94 6.85
CA SER A 27 5.36 42.08 7.85
C SER A 27 6.70 41.76 7.20
N SER A 28 7.51 42.76 7.29
CA SER A 28 8.84 42.97 6.78
C SER A 28 9.89 41.93 7.17
N ASP A 29 10.80 41.71 6.25
CA ASP A 29 12.24 41.46 6.40
C ASP A 29 12.80 41.21 7.80
N GLN A 30 13.29 39.97 8.00
CA GLN A 30 14.45 39.75 8.84
C GLN A 30 15.49 38.96 8.04
N SER A 31 16.47 39.74 7.58
CA SER A 31 17.75 39.31 7.05
C SER A 31 18.50 38.54 8.14
N ALA A 32 18.52 37.21 8.09
CA ALA A 32 19.38 36.40 8.92
C ALA A 32 20.66 36.06 8.16
N ALA A 33 21.77 36.45 8.78
CA ALA A 33 23.14 36.32 8.28
C ALA A 33 23.46 34.86 7.88
N VAL A 34 23.96 34.70 6.66
CA VAL A 34 24.55 33.47 6.15
C VAL A 34 25.89 33.25 6.84
N THR A 35 25.96 32.36 7.78
CA THR A 35 27.21 31.83 8.31
C THR A 35 27.70 30.74 7.36
N THR A 36 28.68 31.05 6.54
CA THR A 36 29.37 30.08 5.68
C THR A 36 30.29 29.20 6.52
N THR A 37 29.89 27.97 6.73
CA THR A 37 30.77 26.92 7.25
C THR A 37 31.59 26.36 6.09
N PRO A 38 32.95 26.25 6.21
CA PRO A 38 33.77 25.69 5.16
C PRO A 38 33.52 24.20 4.98
N PRO A 39 33.70 23.64 3.75
CA PRO A 39 33.48 22.24 3.48
C PRO A 39 34.53 21.35 4.16
N PRO A 40 34.18 20.12 4.58
CA PRO A 40 35.15 19.19 5.15
C PRO A 40 36.12 18.73 4.08
N THR A 41 37.40 18.76 4.45
CA THR A 41 38.56 18.32 3.67
C THR A 41 38.43 16.83 3.35
N SER A 42 38.41 16.52 2.05
CA SER A 42 38.44 15.17 1.51
C SER A 42 39.80 14.53 1.84
N HIS A 43 39.78 13.48 2.66
CA HIS A 43 40.95 12.59 2.81
C HIS A 43 40.90 11.55 1.70
N ALA A 44 41.92 11.52 0.88
CA ALA A 44 42.13 10.51 -0.16
C ALA A 44 42.25 9.10 0.44
N PRO A 45 41.72 8.07 -0.23
CA PRO A 45 41.90 6.69 0.20
C PRO A 45 43.34 6.25 -0.08
N THR A 46 44.01 5.75 0.94
CA THR A 46 45.30 5.05 0.87
C THR A 46 45.13 3.72 0.15
N THR A 47 45.76 3.61 -0.99
CA THR A 47 45.89 2.35 -1.75
C THR A 47 46.71 1.35 -0.95
N THR A 48 46.05 0.27 -0.52
CA THR A 48 46.76 -0.90 0.07
C THR A 48 46.97 -1.91 -1.06
N GLU A 49 48.22 -2.24 -1.36
CA GLU A 49 48.62 -3.27 -2.33
C GLU A 49 48.06 -4.64 -1.96
N PRO A 50 47.68 -5.49 -2.97
CA PRO A 50 47.28 -6.87 -2.72
C PRO A 50 48.50 -7.74 -2.40
N VAL A 51 48.44 -8.39 -1.25
CA VAL A 51 49.39 -9.48 -0.90
C VAL A 51 49.01 -10.72 -1.71
N ASP A 52 49.91 -11.11 -2.59
CA ASP A 52 49.85 -12.37 -3.35
C ASP A 52 50.13 -13.54 -2.37
N THR A 53 49.10 -14.28 -2.01
CA THR A 53 49.24 -15.53 -1.23
C THR A 53 48.96 -16.71 -2.17
N THR A 54 50.00 -17.20 -2.79
CA THR A 54 50.03 -18.44 -3.56
C THR A 54 49.82 -19.63 -2.64
N VAL A 55 48.67 -20.22 -2.62
CA VAL A 55 48.34 -21.49 -1.94
C VAL A 55 48.59 -22.63 -2.92
N PRO A 56 49.45 -23.63 -2.60
CA PRO A 56 49.64 -24.80 -3.46
C PRO A 56 48.42 -25.72 -3.42
N ALA A 57 47.98 -26.19 -4.58
CA ALA A 57 46.87 -27.12 -4.74
C ALA A 57 47.14 -28.49 -4.10
N PRO A 58 46.19 -29.11 -3.39
CA PRO A 58 46.34 -30.49 -2.94
C PRO A 58 46.12 -31.46 -4.11
N THR A 59 47.15 -32.32 -4.30
CA THR A 59 47.08 -33.44 -5.26
C THR A 59 46.19 -34.53 -4.68
N THR A 60 44.97 -34.65 -5.18
CA THR A 60 44.06 -35.72 -4.79
C THR A 60 44.28 -36.93 -5.68
N SER A 61 44.84 -38.00 -5.10
CA SER A 61 44.94 -39.32 -5.69
C SER A 61 43.55 -39.95 -5.85
N VAL A 62 43.14 -40.23 -7.06
CA VAL A 62 41.86 -40.88 -7.38
C VAL A 62 42.05 -42.39 -7.23
N ALA A 63 41.48 -42.96 -6.16
CA ALA A 63 41.31 -44.40 -6.04
C ALA A 63 40.02 -44.79 -6.83
N THR A 64 40.23 -45.57 -7.89
CA THR A 64 39.13 -46.12 -8.69
C THR A 64 38.51 -47.29 -7.93
N THR A 65 37.38 -47.05 -7.25
CA THR A 65 36.54 -48.10 -6.67
C THR A 65 35.45 -48.49 -7.69
N THR A 66 35.60 -49.67 -8.24
CA THR A 66 34.56 -50.25 -9.12
C THR A 66 33.38 -50.68 -8.27
N THR A 67 32.34 -49.86 -8.18
CA THR A 67 31.07 -50.19 -7.53
C THR A 67 30.16 -50.84 -8.53
N MET A 68 29.77 -52.10 -8.31
CA MET A 68 28.71 -52.78 -9.05
C MET A 68 27.41 -52.05 -8.81
N ILE A 69 26.84 -51.49 -9.85
CA ILE A 69 25.50 -50.86 -9.83
C ILE A 69 24.44 -51.93 -9.97
N THR A 70 23.70 -52.18 -8.87
CA THR A 70 22.41 -52.89 -8.94
C THR A 70 21.41 -52.01 -9.67
N PRO A 71 20.64 -52.54 -10.63
CA PRO A 71 19.64 -51.74 -11.32
C PRO A 71 18.53 -51.34 -10.36
N THR A 72 18.52 -50.06 -9.97
CA THR A 72 17.41 -49.45 -9.21
C THR A 72 16.28 -49.20 -10.19
N THR A 73 15.18 -49.93 -10.03
CA THR A 73 13.93 -49.66 -10.76
C THR A 73 13.45 -48.24 -10.42
N THR A 74 13.65 -47.33 -11.35
CA THR A 74 13.12 -45.97 -11.27
C THR A 74 11.61 -46.03 -11.38
N VAL A 75 10.92 -45.88 -10.27
CA VAL A 75 9.46 -45.66 -10.24
C VAL A 75 9.25 -44.25 -10.83
N GLN A 76 8.67 -44.24 -12.03
CA GLN A 76 8.27 -42.99 -12.68
C GLN A 76 7.21 -42.30 -11.78
N PRO A 77 7.40 -41.03 -11.37
CA PRO A 77 6.37 -40.33 -10.60
C PRO A 77 5.10 -40.23 -11.43
N GLU A 78 4.00 -40.64 -10.82
CA GLU A 78 2.66 -40.51 -11.39
C GLU A 78 2.38 -39.03 -11.71
N PRO A 79 1.79 -38.68 -12.86
CA PRO A 79 1.51 -37.31 -13.22
C PRO A 79 0.54 -36.71 -12.19
N THR A 80 1.02 -35.81 -11.36
CA THR A 80 0.19 -35.02 -10.44
C THR A 80 -0.72 -34.14 -11.29
N THR A 81 -1.99 -34.50 -11.41
CA THR A 81 -3.00 -33.67 -12.07
C THR A 81 -3.19 -32.43 -11.21
N THR A 82 -2.57 -31.33 -11.56
CA THR A 82 -2.82 -30.01 -10.94
C THR A 82 -4.23 -29.60 -11.35
N THR A 83 -5.19 -29.82 -10.46
CA THR A 83 -6.56 -29.32 -10.64
C THR A 83 -6.49 -27.79 -10.55
N VAL A 84 -6.65 -27.09 -11.66
CA VAL A 84 -6.80 -25.62 -11.67
C VAL A 84 -8.11 -25.31 -10.96
N PRO A 85 -8.11 -24.53 -9.87
CA PRO A 85 -9.35 -24.15 -9.20
C PRO A 85 -10.28 -23.43 -10.18
N LEU A 86 -11.57 -23.73 -10.13
CA LEU A 86 -12.57 -23.00 -10.91
C LEU A 86 -12.60 -21.53 -10.44
N PRO A 87 -12.82 -20.57 -11.36
CA PRO A 87 -12.95 -19.17 -11.00
C PRO A 87 -14.09 -18.97 -9.99
N VAL A 88 -13.83 -18.24 -8.93
CA VAL A 88 -14.83 -17.94 -7.89
C VAL A 88 -15.51 -16.64 -8.25
N ILE A 89 -16.77 -16.70 -8.66
CA ILE A 89 -17.59 -15.52 -8.85
C ILE A 89 -17.98 -14.99 -7.46
N ASP A 90 -17.62 -13.74 -7.18
CA ASP A 90 -17.92 -13.08 -5.91
C ASP A 90 -18.92 -11.92 -6.16
N PRO A 91 -20.08 -11.89 -5.47
CA PRO A 91 -21.05 -10.81 -5.62
C PRO A 91 -20.50 -9.43 -5.22
N ASN A 92 -19.42 -9.39 -4.46
CA ASN A 92 -18.73 -8.14 -4.11
C ASN A 92 -17.76 -7.67 -5.19
N CYS A 93 -17.36 -8.54 -6.13
CA CYS A 93 -16.55 -8.15 -7.26
C CYS A 93 -17.42 -7.46 -8.33
N PRO A 94 -17.11 -6.23 -8.74
CA PRO A 94 -17.78 -5.61 -9.87
C PRO A 94 -17.43 -6.35 -11.18
N THR A 95 -18.29 -6.21 -12.18
CA THR A 95 -18.04 -6.77 -13.51
C THR A 95 -17.10 -5.90 -14.36
N THR A 96 -16.44 -4.93 -13.75
CA THR A 96 -15.36 -4.14 -14.35
C THR A 96 -14.07 -4.96 -14.41
N ALA A 97 -13.15 -4.55 -15.29
CA ALA A 97 -11.93 -5.32 -15.54
C ALA A 97 -11.09 -5.52 -14.28
N HIS A 98 -10.78 -4.44 -13.58
CA HIS A 98 -10.00 -4.47 -12.36
C HIS A 98 -10.73 -3.80 -11.22
N ALA A 99 -10.61 -4.38 -10.02
CA ALA A 99 -11.09 -3.76 -8.79
C ALA A 99 -10.39 -4.39 -7.58
N ALA A 100 -10.60 -3.81 -6.40
CA ALA A 100 -10.23 -4.41 -5.12
C ALA A 100 -11.43 -4.41 -4.17
N VAL A 101 -11.52 -5.42 -3.34
CA VAL A 101 -12.49 -5.50 -2.24
C VAL A 101 -11.73 -5.62 -0.93
N VAL A 102 -12.18 -4.89 0.08
CA VAL A 102 -11.64 -4.93 1.44
C VAL A 102 -12.77 -5.28 2.40
N ASP A 103 -12.66 -6.40 3.05
CA ASP A 103 -13.45 -6.74 4.23
C ASP A 103 -12.68 -6.24 5.45
N ARG A 104 -13.08 -5.09 5.94
CA ARG A 104 -12.36 -4.36 6.97
C ARG A 104 -12.36 -5.14 8.29
N ASP A 105 -13.49 -5.69 8.69
CA ASP A 105 -13.64 -6.36 9.98
C ASP A 105 -12.89 -7.71 10.01
N ARG A 106 -12.84 -8.42 8.89
CA ARG A 106 -12.04 -9.63 8.74
C ARG A 106 -10.56 -9.37 8.51
N GLN A 107 -10.17 -8.12 8.23
CA GLN A 107 -8.81 -7.75 7.82
C GLN A 107 -8.32 -8.59 6.63
N ARG A 108 -9.16 -8.68 5.62
CA ARG A 108 -8.89 -9.39 4.35
C ARG A 108 -9.19 -8.47 3.18
N ALA A 109 -8.42 -8.67 2.13
CA ALA A 109 -8.71 -8.03 0.86
C ALA A 109 -8.47 -9.03 -0.28
N TRP A 110 -9.06 -8.74 -1.42
CA TRP A 110 -8.85 -9.50 -2.65
C TRP A 110 -8.99 -8.58 -3.85
N LEU A 111 -8.37 -8.97 -4.93
CA LEU A 111 -8.52 -8.32 -6.22
C LEU A 111 -9.60 -9.01 -7.01
N CYS A 112 -10.21 -8.27 -7.94
CA CYS A 112 -11.29 -8.74 -8.77
C CYS A 112 -10.94 -8.56 -10.26
N ASP A 113 -11.24 -9.58 -11.05
CA ASP A 113 -11.15 -9.56 -12.51
C ASP A 113 -12.50 -9.92 -13.10
N ASN A 114 -13.22 -8.93 -13.67
CA ASN A 114 -14.51 -9.14 -14.35
C ASN A 114 -15.52 -9.97 -13.52
N GLY A 115 -15.68 -9.66 -12.25
CA GLY A 115 -16.61 -10.35 -11.33
C GLY A 115 -16.03 -11.61 -10.68
N VAL A 116 -14.78 -11.97 -10.98
CA VAL A 116 -14.08 -13.11 -10.40
C VAL A 116 -13.16 -12.63 -9.29
N ALA A 117 -13.29 -13.22 -8.09
CA ALA A 117 -12.37 -12.96 -7.00
C ALA A 117 -11.05 -13.73 -7.19
N LEU A 118 -9.93 -13.04 -7.05
CA LEU A 118 -8.61 -13.61 -6.90
C LEU A 118 -8.38 -14.04 -5.43
N PRO A 119 -7.34 -14.82 -5.13
CA PRO A 119 -7.07 -15.25 -3.76
C PRO A 119 -7.01 -14.11 -2.75
N GLU A 120 -7.66 -14.28 -1.60
CA GLU A 120 -7.61 -13.32 -0.48
C GLU A 120 -6.20 -13.20 0.08
N PHE A 121 -5.87 -11.98 0.56
CA PHE A 121 -4.66 -11.70 1.31
C PHE A 121 -4.97 -10.92 2.60
N VAL A 122 -4.03 -10.93 3.53
CA VAL A 122 -4.14 -10.26 4.82
C VAL A 122 -3.88 -8.76 4.70
N VAL A 123 -4.61 -7.96 5.49
CA VAL A 123 -4.42 -6.51 5.58
C VAL A 123 -4.57 -6.04 7.03
N THR A 124 -3.96 -4.91 7.40
CA THR A 124 -4.30 -4.24 8.66
C THR A 124 -5.14 -3.01 8.35
N THR A 125 -6.32 -2.96 8.95
CA THR A 125 -7.35 -1.95 8.70
C THR A 125 -7.58 -1.07 9.92
N ALA A 126 -8.35 0.01 9.74
CA ALA A 126 -8.91 0.81 10.85
C ALA A 126 -10.29 0.28 11.25
N ARG A 127 -10.73 0.61 12.47
CA ARG A 127 -12.04 0.18 12.98
C ARG A 127 -13.22 0.87 12.31
N THR A 128 -13.06 2.13 11.93
CA THR A 128 -14.19 2.99 11.54
C THR A 128 -14.04 3.68 10.19
N MET A 129 -12.86 3.59 9.58
CA MET A 129 -12.56 4.23 8.28
C MET A 129 -11.79 3.30 7.35
N PRO A 130 -11.96 3.43 6.03
CA PRO A 130 -13.03 4.18 5.36
C PRO A 130 -14.40 3.55 5.62
N ASP A 131 -15.48 4.31 5.43
CA ASP A 131 -16.83 3.75 5.53
C ASP A 131 -17.06 2.66 4.48
N PRO A 132 -18.03 1.77 4.69
CA PRO A 132 -18.51 0.89 3.63
C PRO A 132 -18.97 1.69 2.42
N GLY A 133 -18.56 1.25 1.23
CA GLY A 133 -18.88 1.95 -0.01
C GLY A 133 -17.97 1.57 -1.17
N VAL A 134 -18.14 2.29 -2.27
CA VAL A 134 -17.33 2.14 -3.49
C VAL A 134 -16.61 3.46 -3.75
N TYR A 135 -15.33 3.37 -3.99
CA TYR A 135 -14.43 4.51 -4.13
C TYR A 135 -13.56 4.32 -5.38
N PRO A 136 -13.42 5.32 -6.24
CA PRO A 136 -12.47 5.24 -7.33
C PRO A 136 -11.03 5.45 -6.83
N VAL A 137 -10.08 4.72 -7.38
CA VAL A 137 -8.66 5.10 -7.27
C VAL A 137 -8.49 6.45 -7.96
N TYR A 138 -7.86 7.41 -7.29
CA TYR A 138 -7.70 8.76 -7.84
C TYR A 138 -6.25 9.23 -7.92
N ASP A 139 -5.32 8.50 -7.32
CA ASP A 139 -3.90 8.87 -7.29
C ASP A 139 -3.01 7.69 -6.91
N LYS A 140 -1.80 7.64 -7.45
CA LYS A 140 -0.81 6.59 -7.18
C LYS A 140 0.56 7.22 -6.94
N ASP A 141 1.14 6.99 -5.76
CA ASP A 141 2.49 7.44 -5.40
C ASP A 141 3.38 6.25 -5.06
N MET A 142 4.51 6.08 -5.76
CA MET A 142 5.46 5.01 -5.44
C MET A 142 6.03 5.19 -4.03
N GLN A 143 6.16 6.42 -3.54
CA GLN A 143 6.62 6.74 -2.18
C GLN A 143 5.73 7.79 -1.55
N ALA A 144 5.29 7.52 -0.33
CA ALA A 144 4.53 8.45 0.49
C ALA A 144 5.14 8.53 1.90
N SER A 145 4.74 9.54 2.65
CA SER A 145 5.15 9.70 4.05
C SER A 145 4.00 10.17 4.92
N SER A 146 4.11 9.91 6.21
CA SER A 146 3.14 10.32 7.21
C SER A 146 3.83 10.72 8.51
N THR A 147 3.21 11.67 9.20
CA THR A 147 3.55 12.03 10.59
C THR A 147 2.45 11.61 11.57
N PHE A 148 1.54 10.76 11.11
CA PHE A 148 0.42 10.29 11.93
C PHE A 148 0.93 9.54 13.18
N GLY A 149 0.29 9.78 14.33
CA GLY A 149 0.74 9.19 15.59
C GLY A 149 1.99 9.86 16.20
N GLY A 150 2.43 11.00 15.67
CA GLY A 150 3.60 11.74 16.18
C GLY A 150 4.95 11.21 15.70
N HIS A 151 4.96 10.20 14.83
CA HIS A 151 6.17 9.60 14.28
C HIS A 151 6.22 9.75 12.76
N TYR A 152 7.34 10.22 12.24
CA TYR A 152 7.56 10.23 10.80
C TYR A 152 7.82 8.79 10.31
N SER A 153 7.08 8.40 9.31
CA SER A 153 7.25 7.12 8.61
C SER A 153 7.12 7.30 7.10
N THR A 154 7.71 6.38 6.36
CA THR A 154 7.61 6.29 4.90
C THR A 154 6.95 4.97 4.51
N MET A 155 6.29 4.96 3.37
CA MET A 155 5.64 3.79 2.80
C MET A 155 5.74 3.82 1.28
N THR A 156 5.56 2.67 0.66
CA THR A 156 5.60 2.55 -0.81
C THR A 156 4.29 2.00 -1.36
N HIS A 157 4.14 2.04 -2.69
CA HIS A 157 2.98 1.52 -3.41
C HIS A 157 1.67 2.11 -2.87
N PHE A 158 1.64 3.43 -2.75
CA PHE A 158 0.50 4.16 -2.21
C PHE A 158 -0.56 4.36 -3.29
N VAL A 159 -1.66 3.59 -3.20
CA VAL A 159 -2.80 3.65 -4.14
C VAL A 159 -3.98 4.27 -3.42
N ALA A 160 -4.23 5.56 -3.68
CA ALA A 160 -5.20 6.39 -2.97
C ALA A 160 -6.59 6.28 -3.60
N PHE A 161 -7.63 6.10 -2.77
CA PHE A 161 -9.00 5.94 -3.24
C PHE A 161 -10.04 6.79 -2.47
N THR A 162 -9.71 7.36 -1.31
CA THR A 162 -10.62 8.25 -0.57
C THR A 162 -9.86 9.13 0.43
N TYR A 163 -10.60 9.89 1.23
CA TYR A 163 -10.07 10.79 2.25
C TYR A 163 -10.69 10.53 3.61
N GLY A 164 -9.91 10.72 4.66
CA GLY A 164 -10.38 10.65 6.05
C GLY A 164 -11.34 11.80 6.39
N LYS A 165 -12.52 11.48 6.91
CA LYS A 165 -13.59 12.44 7.20
C LYS A 165 -13.17 13.59 8.12
N ASN A 166 -12.32 13.29 9.11
CA ASN A 166 -11.96 14.23 10.16
C ASN A 166 -10.65 14.97 9.88
N THR A 167 -9.77 14.38 9.09
CA THR A 167 -8.41 14.89 8.87
C THR A 167 -8.18 15.40 7.46
N GLY A 168 -9.01 14.99 6.50
CA GLY A 168 -8.76 15.21 5.09
C GLY A 168 -7.50 14.47 4.57
N ALA A 169 -6.89 13.62 5.38
CA ALA A 169 -5.75 12.81 4.95
C ALA A 169 -6.17 11.78 3.91
N ARG A 170 -5.30 11.53 2.94
CA ARG A 170 -5.53 10.50 1.93
C ARG A 170 -5.63 9.12 2.60
N ILE A 171 -6.58 8.31 2.15
CA ILE A 171 -6.71 6.90 2.51
C ILE A 171 -6.36 6.06 1.28
N ALA A 172 -5.50 5.08 1.48
CA ALA A 172 -4.89 4.30 0.41
C ALA A 172 -4.56 2.87 0.85
N PHE A 173 -4.34 1.99 -0.12
CA PHE A 173 -3.48 0.83 0.08
C PHE A 173 -2.02 1.30 0.12
N HIS A 174 -1.22 0.73 0.99
CA HIS A 174 0.23 0.95 1.01
C HIS A 174 0.94 -0.14 1.83
N THR A 175 2.23 -0.32 1.61
CA THR A 175 3.02 -1.26 2.41
C THR A 175 3.05 -0.84 3.88
N VAL A 176 3.29 -1.79 4.80
CA VAL A 176 3.51 -1.45 6.22
C VAL A 176 4.56 -0.34 6.31
N PRO A 177 4.25 0.81 6.97
CA PRO A 177 5.17 1.93 7.02
C PRO A 177 6.46 1.62 7.77
N VAL A 178 7.54 2.29 7.38
CA VAL A 178 8.87 2.17 7.98
C VAL A 178 9.22 3.47 8.69
N LEU A 179 9.65 3.37 9.92
CA LEU A 179 10.12 4.47 10.75
C LEU A 179 11.51 4.95 10.30
N ARG A 180 11.96 6.13 10.80
CA ARG A 180 13.28 6.69 10.47
C ARG A 180 14.46 5.78 10.86
N ASN A 181 14.28 4.91 11.85
CA ASN A 181 15.29 3.95 12.31
C ASN A 181 15.32 2.66 11.46
N GLY A 182 14.48 2.54 10.45
CA GLY A 182 14.37 1.38 9.58
C GLY A 182 13.42 0.29 10.07
N GLU A 183 12.80 0.45 11.25
CA GLU A 183 11.84 -0.52 11.78
C GLU A 183 10.45 -0.31 11.17
N PHE A 184 9.71 -1.41 10.97
CA PHE A 184 8.30 -1.33 10.60
C PHE A 184 7.45 -0.84 11.77
N VAL A 185 6.40 -0.06 11.50
CA VAL A 185 5.44 0.40 12.54
C VAL A 185 4.67 -0.76 13.18
N GLN A 186 4.67 -1.92 12.56
CA GLN A 186 4.16 -3.20 13.07
C GLN A 186 4.97 -4.34 12.48
N PRO A 187 5.16 -5.46 13.19
CA PRO A 187 5.78 -6.67 12.63
C PRO A 187 5.01 -7.17 11.41
N LEU A 188 5.70 -7.56 10.34
CA LEU A 188 5.04 -7.97 9.09
C LEU A 188 4.14 -9.20 9.29
N GLU A 189 4.56 -10.15 10.13
CA GLU A 189 3.78 -11.34 10.49
C GLU A 189 2.49 -11.01 11.26
N SER A 190 2.36 -9.79 11.77
CA SER A 190 1.16 -9.35 12.49
C SER A 190 0.10 -8.71 11.58
N VAL A 191 0.37 -8.57 10.27
CA VAL A 191 -0.62 -8.06 9.32
C VAL A 191 -1.80 -9.02 9.25
N GLY A 192 -3.01 -8.50 9.44
CA GLY A 192 -4.24 -9.29 9.40
C GLY A 192 -4.56 -10.09 10.65
N THR A 193 -3.80 -9.89 11.75
CA THR A 193 -4.13 -10.50 13.05
C THR A 193 -5.16 -9.66 13.80
N GLU A 194 -5.94 -10.29 14.67
CA GLU A 194 -6.98 -9.63 15.45
C GLU A 194 -6.39 -8.53 16.37
N GLU A 195 -5.21 -8.75 16.92
CA GLU A 195 -4.53 -7.76 17.79
C GLU A 195 -4.21 -6.46 17.05
N ARG A 196 -4.08 -6.50 15.73
CA ARG A 196 -3.78 -5.33 14.90
C ARG A 196 -5.02 -4.67 14.29
N PHE A 197 -6.19 -5.22 14.54
CA PHE A 197 -7.43 -4.61 14.07
C PHE A 197 -7.63 -3.22 14.69
N GLY A 198 -7.64 -2.22 13.84
CA GLY A 198 -7.79 -0.82 14.25
C GLY A 198 -6.47 -0.06 14.46
N ASP A 199 -5.33 -0.67 14.22
CA ASP A 199 -4.01 -0.01 14.31
C ASP A 199 -3.77 0.99 13.18
N SER A 200 -4.52 0.90 12.09
CA SER A 200 -4.52 1.91 11.04
C SER A 200 -5.45 3.07 11.38
N ALA A 201 -5.11 4.25 10.88
CA ALA A 201 -5.95 5.45 10.99
C ALA A 201 -6.96 5.62 9.83
N GLY A 202 -7.04 4.63 8.94
CA GLY A 202 -7.94 4.63 7.78
C GLY A 202 -7.35 3.90 6.57
N CYS A 203 -6.05 3.99 6.37
CA CYS A 203 -5.36 3.28 5.28
C CYS A 203 -5.40 1.76 5.45
N ILE A 204 -5.18 1.07 4.36
CA ILE A 204 -5.11 -0.39 4.29
C ILE A 204 -3.63 -0.78 4.18
N ARG A 205 -3.05 -1.26 5.29
CA ARG A 205 -1.65 -1.71 5.30
C ARG A 205 -1.56 -3.12 4.77
N VAL A 206 -0.63 -3.33 3.85
CA VAL A 206 -0.38 -4.62 3.21
C VAL A 206 1.08 -5.04 3.34
N LEU A 207 1.36 -6.31 3.14
CA LEU A 207 2.73 -6.81 3.03
C LEU A 207 3.42 -6.22 1.79
N PRO A 208 4.77 -6.09 1.78
CA PRO A 208 5.49 -5.49 0.66
C PRO A 208 5.17 -6.13 -0.70
N GLU A 209 5.11 -7.46 -0.77
CA GLU A 209 4.78 -8.21 -1.98
C GLU A 209 3.34 -7.95 -2.44
N GLN A 210 2.40 -7.80 -1.52
CA GLN A 210 1.02 -7.46 -1.85
C GLN A 210 0.89 -6.01 -2.32
N GLY A 211 1.71 -5.12 -1.76
CA GLY A 211 1.79 -3.73 -2.22
C GLY A 211 2.14 -3.62 -3.69
N GLN A 212 3.13 -4.38 -4.15
CA GLN A 212 3.52 -4.44 -5.56
C GLN A 212 2.37 -5.00 -6.42
N VAL A 213 1.74 -6.10 -6.01
CA VAL A 213 0.62 -6.71 -6.75
C VAL A 213 -0.54 -5.72 -6.93
N ILE A 214 -0.93 -5.02 -5.85
CA ILE A 214 -2.02 -4.02 -5.89
C ILE A 214 -1.63 -2.84 -6.79
N TRP A 215 -0.38 -2.38 -6.70
CA TRP A 215 0.16 -1.30 -7.52
C TRP A 215 0.09 -1.62 -9.02
N ASP A 216 0.46 -2.84 -9.39
CA ASP A 216 0.44 -3.28 -10.79
C ASP A 216 -0.99 -3.59 -11.30
N TRP A 217 -1.91 -3.87 -10.38
CA TRP A 217 -3.29 -4.26 -10.70
C TRP A 217 -4.23 -3.08 -10.87
N LEU A 218 -4.20 -2.13 -9.91
CA LEU A 218 -5.15 -1.01 -9.89
C LEU A 218 -4.60 0.20 -10.64
N GLU A 219 -5.45 0.77 -11.51
CA GLU A 219 -5.19 2.04 -12.19
C GLU A 219 -6.17 3.12 -11.70
N GLU A 220 -5.89 4.39 -12.02
CA GLU A 220 -6.81 5.48 -11.71
C GLU A 220 -8.16 5.26 -12.39
N GLY A 221 -9.23 5.35 -11.61
CA GLY A 221 -10.59 5.07 -12.03
C GLY A 221 -11.10 3.67 -11.65
N ASP A 222 -10.22 2.73 -11.31
CA ASP A 222 -10.63 1.40 -10.83
C ASP A 222 -11.34 1.49 -9.48
N GLU A 223 -12.25 0.54 -9.24
CA GLU A 223 -13.06 0.54 -8.02
C GLU A 223 -12.34 -0.11 -6.83
N VAL A 224 -12.39 0.54 -5.67
CA VAL A 224 -12.11 -0.05 -4.37
C VAL A 224 -13.42 -0.15 -3.59
N ARG A 225 -13.85 -1.35 -3.28
CA ARG A 225 -15.05 -1.61 -2.50
C ARG A 225 -14.71 -1.96 -1.06
N ILE A 226 -15.22 -1.17 -0.14
CA ILE A 226 -15.07 -1.41 1.30
C ILE A 226 -16.37 -2.07 1.79
N LEU A 227 -16.24 -3.24 2.35
CA LEU A 227 -17.27 -3.92 3.12
C LEU A 227 -17.24 -3.42 4.57
N THR A 228 -17.93 -4.04 5.46
CA THR A 228 -17.98 -3.64 6.89
C THR A 228 -16.66 -3.09 7.42
#